data_f11202dcf0d6fba44835f1be3dfaec29
#
_entry.id   f11202dcf0d6fba44835f1be3dfaec29
#
_cell.length_a   1.000
_cell.length_b   1.000
_cell.length_c   1.000
_cell.angle_alpha   90.00
_cell.angle_beta   90.00
_cell.angle_gamma   90.00
#
_symmetry.space_group_name_H-M   'P 1'
#
loop_
_entity.id
_entity.type
_entity.pdbx_description
1 polymer ?
#
loop_
_entity_poly.entity_id
_entity_poly.type
_entity_poly.pdbx_seq_one_letter_code
_entity_poly.pdbx_strand_id
1 'polypeptide(L)'
;MLKVEKRNGKIVEFEAEKITTAVEKAMNETEDGVDEALAKTIGEDAIEAFSGKDVVNIEEIQDYVEVQLMKSRPEVARKYIVYRQER
;
A
#
# COMPACT_ATOMS: atom_id res chain seq x y z
N MET A 1 17.64 1.73 -3.61
CA MET A 1 16.40 1.06 -3.21
C MET A 1 15.69 1.86 -2.13
N LEU A 2 14.38 1.96 -2.22
CA LEU A 2 13.61 2.72 -1.25
C LEU A 2 13.67 2.09 0.12
N LYS A 3 13.89 2.90 1.14
CA LYS A 3 13.85 2.47 2.53
C LYS A 3 12.66 3.10 3.23
N VAL A 4 12.10 2.37 4.16
CA VAL A 4 10.91 2.77 4.89
C VAL A 4 11.19 2.75 6.38
N GLU A 5 10.76 3.81 7.04
CA GLU A 5 10.76 3.86 8.50
C GLU A 5 9.42 3.33 9.01
N LYS A 6 9.47 2.22 9.74
CA LYS A 6 8.30 1.59 10.34
C LYS A 6 7.86 2.34 11.60
N ARG A 7 6.66 2.02 12.08
CA ARG A 7 6.11 2.66 13.28
C ARG A 7 6.99 2.51 14.51
N ASN A 8 7.76 1.42 14.58
CA ASN A 8 8.67 1.19 15.69
C ASN A 8 10.03 1.87 15.52
N GLY A 9 10.19 2.68 14.49
CA GLY A 9 11.42 3.41 14.22
C GLY A 9 12.46 2.65 13.41
N LYS A 10 12.24 1.38 13.11
CA LYS A 10 13.17 0.61 12.30
C LYS A 10 13.12 1.03 10.85
N ILE A 11 14.30 1.10 10.22
CA ILE A 11 14.42 1.43 8.81
C ILE A 11 14.75 0.14 8.06
N VAL A 12 13.92 -0.19 7.07
CA VAL A 12 14.06 -1.41 6.29
C VAL A 12 13.91 -1.11 4.80
N GLU A 13 14.45 -2.00 3.97
CA GLU A 13 14.22 -1.91 2.54
C GLU A 13 12.74 -2.25 2.25
N PHE A 14 12.18 -1.57 1.24
CA PHE A 14 10.77 -1.72 0.94
C PHE A 14 10.55 -2.00 -0.53
N GLU A 15 9.78 -3.04 -0.81
CA GLU A 15 9.49 -3.48 -2.16
C GLU A 15 8.02 -3.30 -2.50
N ALA A 16 7.74 -3.06 -3.78
CA ALA A 16 6.38 -2.90 -4.29
C ALA A 16 5.50 -4.11 -3.95
N GLU A 17 6.10 -5.30 -3.93
CA GLU A 17 5.39 -6.53 -3.62
C GLU A 17 4.69 -6.50 -2.27
N LYS A 18 5.27 -5.83 -1.28
CA LYS A 18 4.66 -5.72 0.05
C LYS A 18 3.36 -4.92 -0.01
N ILE A 19 3.36 -3.88 -0.83
CA ILE A 19 2.15 -3.07 -1.05
C ILE A 19 1.10 -3.89 -1.78
N THR A 20 1.51 -4.56 -2.86
CA THR A 20 0.62 -5.41 -3.65
C THR A 20 -0.07 -6.45 -2.78
N THR A 21 0.69 -7.14 -1.93
CA THR A 21 0.15 -8.16 -1.03
C THR A 21 -0.88 -7.57 -0.06
N ALA A 22 -0.58 -6.40 0.52
CA ALA A 22 -1.50 -5.75 1.45
C ALA A 22 -2.79 -5.33 0.75
N VAL A 23 -2.69 -4.82 -0.47
CA VAL A 23 -3.86 -4.43 -1.26
C VAL A 23 -4.70 -5.66 -1.60
N GLU A 24 -4.06 -6.75 -2.00
CA GLU A 24 -4.77 -8.00 -2.31
C GLU A 24 -5.52 -8.55 -1.11
N LYS A 25 -4.93 -8.46 0.08
CA LYS A 25 -5.60 -8.89 1.30
C LYS A 25 -6.86 -8.08 1.56
N ALA A 26 -6.80 -6.76 1.34
CA ALA A 26 -7.97 -5.92 1.48
C ALA A 26 -9.03 -6.24 0.41
N MET A 27 -8.61 -6.47 -0.82
CA MET A 27 -9.51 -6.84 -1.92
C MET A 27 -10.23 -8.16 -1.63
N ASN A 28 -9.53 -9.12 -1.03
CA ASN A 28 -10.09 -10.43 -0.74
C ASN A 28 -11.26 -10.38 0.24
N GLU A 29 -11.40 -9.28 0.98
CA GLU A 29 -12.52 -9.09 1.91
C GLU A 29 -13.72 -8.40 1.27
N THR A 30 -13.68 -8.14 -0.03
CA THR A 30 -14.78 -7.51 -0.75
C THR A 30 -15.46 -8.52 -1.68
N GLU A 31 -16.71 -8.23 -2.07
CA GLU A 31 -17.46 -9.11 -2.95
C GLU A 31 -16.81 -9.34 -4.30
N ASP A 32 -16.23 -8.28 -4.87
CA ASP A 32 -15.61 -8.37 -6.19
C ASP A 32 -14.25 -9.08 -6.16
N GLY A 33 -13.71 -9.30 -4.97
CA GLY A 33 -12.50 -10.08 -4.80
C GLY A 33 -11.24 -9.39 -5.28
N VAL A 34 -10.22 -10.18 -5.58
CA VAL A 34 -8.89 -9.71 -5.90
C VAL A 34 -8.74 -9.37 -7.37
N ASP A 35 -8.22 -8.17 -7.64
CA ASP A 35 -7.78 -7.75 -8.96
C ASP A 35 -6.25 -7.62 -8.89
N GLU A 36 -5.56 -8.66 -9.30
CA GLU A 36 -4.10 -8.74 -9.19
C GLU A 36 -3.41 -7.65 -9.99
N ALA A 37 -3.92 -7.34 -11.18
CA ALA A 37 -3.33 -6.32 -12.04
C ALA A 37 -3.40 -4.94 -11.39
N LEU A 38 -4.54 -4.60 -10.81
CA LEU A 38 -4.71 -3.33 -10.12
C LEU A 38 -3.81 -3.26 -8.88
N ALA A 39 -3.78 -4.32 -8.09
CA ALA A 39 -2.94 -4.37 -6.88
C ALA A 39 -1.47 -4.18 -7.23
N LYS A 40 -1.00 -4.83 -8.28
CA LYS A 40 0.37 -4.70 -8.75
C LYS A 40 0.66 -3.27 -9.22
N THR A 41 -0.25 -2.68 -9.99
CA THR A 41 -0.09 -1.32 -10.48
C THR A 41 0.01 -0.33 -9.33
N ILE A 42 -0.85 -0.45 -8.33
CA ILE A 42 -0.81 0.43 -7.15
C ILE A 42 0.53 0.28 -6.43
N GLY A 43 1.01 -0.94 -6.26
CA GLY A 43 2.30 -1.18 -5.61
C GLY A 43 3.46 -0.53 -6.36
N GLU A 44 3.52 -0.72 -7.67
CA GLU A 44 4.57 -0.15 -8.49
C GLU A 44 4.51 1.37 -8.55
N ASP A 45 3.31 1.93 -8.68
CA ASP A 45 3.12 3.37 -8.71
C ASP A 45 3.51 4.02 -7.38
N ALA A 46 3.25 3.36 -6.27
CA ALA A 46 3.64 3.87 -4.97
C ALA A 46 5.15 3.96 -4.83
N ILE A 47 5.87 2.93 -5.25
CA ILE A 47 7.33 2.94 -5.21
C ILE A 47 7.88 4.05 -6.11
N GLU A 48 7.32 4.22 -7.29
CA GLU A 48 7.75 5.26 -8.20
C GLU A 48 7.47 6.66 -7.63
N ALA A 49 6.32 6.84 -6.99
CA ALA A 49 5.94 8.13 -6.41
C ALA A 49 6.93 8.60 -5.35
N PHE A 50 7.59 7.68 -4.65
CA PHE A 50 8.55 8.01 -3.60
C PHE A 50 10.00 7.75 -4.02
N SER A 51 10.27 7.47 -5.28
CA SER A 51 11.58 7.06 -5.75
C SER A 51 12.68 8.10 -5.57
N GLY A 52 12.32 9.38 -5.44
CA GLY A 52 13.28 10.44 -5.22
C GLY A 52 13.73 10.59 -3.77
N LYS A 53 13.20 9.78 -2.86
CA LYS A 53 13.52 9.86 -1.44
C LYS A 53 14.38 8.69 -1.00
N ASP A 54 15.27 8.92 -0.04
CA ASP A 54 16.10 7.85 0.51
C ASP A 54 15.32 7.03 1.53
N VAL A 55 14.60 7.69 2.42
CA VAL A 55 13.79 7.06 3.46
C VAL A 55 12.43 7.74 3.51
N VAL A 56 11.37 6.94 3.59
CA VAL A 56 9.99 7.40 3.67
C VAL A 56 9.32 6.77 4.87
N ASN A 57 8.50 7.54 5.58
CA ASN A 57 7.70 6.98 6.66
C ASN A 57 6.62 6.07 6.07
N ILE A 58 6.41 4.90 6.69
CA ILE A 58 5.45 3.91 6.19
C ILE A 58 4.04 4.51 6.05
N GLU A 59 3.67 5.45 6.91
CA GLU A 59 2.35 6.05 6.85
C GLU A 59 2.14 6.91 5.59
N GLU A 60 3.20 7.51 5.05
CA GLU A 60 3.10 8.24 3.79
C GLU A 60 2.77 7.31 2.63
N ILE A 61 3.38 6.12 2.62
CA ILE A 61 3.09 5.12 1.61
C ILE A 61 1.65 4.61 1.76
N GLN A 62 1.24 4.34 2.99
CA GLN A 62 -0.11 3.88 3.27
C GLN A 62 -1.17 4.91 2.86
N ASP A 63 -0.90 6.20 3.11
CA ASP A 63 -1.79 7.27 2.68
C ASP A 63 -1.93 7.31 1.17
N TYR A 64 -0.81 7.16 0.46
CA TYR A 64 -0.82 7.13 -1.01
C TYR A 64 -1.68 5.97 -1.53
N VAL A 65 -1.48 4.78 -0.99
CA VAL A 65 -2.22 3.58 -1.39
C VAL A 65 -3.71 3.77 -1.13
N GLU A 66 -4.05 4.31 0.03
CA GLU A 66 -5.43 4.56 0.40
C GLU A 66 -6.11 5.49 -0.61
N VAL A 67 -5.45 6.58 -1.00
CA VAL A 67 -5.99 7.52 -1.98
C VAL A 67 -6.20 6.83 -3.34
N GLN A 68 -5.25 6.01 -3.77
CA GLN A 68 -5.39 5.30 -5.04
C GLN A 68 -6.57 4.32 -5.00
N LEU A 69 -6.77 3.64 -3.88
CA LEU A 69 -7.91 2.73 -3.71
C LEU A 69 -9.23 3.50 -3.66
N MET A 70 -9.25 4.66 -3.03
CA MET A 70 -10.47 5.48 -2.99
C MET A 70 -10.90 5.90 -4.39
N LYS A 71 -9.95 6.11 -5.28
CA LYS A 71 -10.24 6.49 -6.67
C LYS A 71 -10.68 5.30 -7.53
N SER A 72 -10.08 4.12 -7.29
CA SER A 72 -10.29 2.95 -8.14
C SER A 72 -11.33 1.98 -7.59
N ARG A 73 -11.25 1.69 -6.29
CA ARG A 73 -12.16 0.74 -5.64
C ARG A 73 -12.42 1.18 -4.21
N PRO A 74 -13.39 2.10 -3.99
CA PRO A 74 -13.67 2.65 -2.65
C PRO A 74 -13.98 1.60 -1.59
N GLU A 75 -14.61 0.50 -1.98
CA GLU A 75 -14.94 -0.58 -1.06
C GLU A 75 -13.67 -1.26 -0.52
N VAL A 76 -12.63 -1.35 -1.37
CA VAL A 76 -11.33 -1.87 -0.95
C VAL A 76 -10.62 -0.89 -0.04
N ALA A 77 -10.73 0.41 -0.33
CA ALA A 77 -10.12 1.44 0.50
C ALA A 77 -10.59 1.33 1.96
N ARG A 78 -11.88 1.07 2.17
CA ARG A 78 -12.44 0.91 3.52
C ARG A 78 -11.80 -0.27 4.25
N LYS A 79 -11.61 -1.37 3.57
CA LYS A 79 -10.96 -2.55 4.16
C LYS A 79 -9.49 -2.28 4.43
N TYR A 80 -8.83 -1.58 3.51
CA TYR A 80 -7.43 -1.24 3.68
C TYR A 80 -7.19 -0.33 4.89
N ILE A 81 -8.07 0.63 5.13
CA ILE A 81 -7.99 1.53 6.30
C ILE A 81 -8.00 0.72 7.59
N VAL A 82 -8.91 -0.24 7.70
CA VAL A 82 -8.98 -1.12 8.88
C VAL A 82 -7.71 -1.96 9.00
N TYR A 83 -7.26 -2.52 7.88
CA TYR A 83 -6.06 -3.35 7.84
C TYR A 83 -4.83 -2.60 8.34
N ARG A 84 -4.62 -1.37 7.86
CA ARG A 84 -3.43 -0.59 8.26
C ARG A 84 -3.46 -0.19 9.73
N GLN A 85 -4.64 -0.01 10.31
CA GLN A 85 -4.78 0.36 11.72
C GLN A 85 -4.45 -0.79 12.67
N GLU A 86 -4.70 -2.02 12.23
CA GLU A 86 -4.46 -3.20 13.04
C GLU A 86 -3.01 -3.67 13.01
N ARG A 87 -2.21 -3.10 12.14
CA ARG A 87 -0.81 -3.45 11.98
C ARG A 87 0.07 -2.37 12.59
#